data_d322da57501406faeb24d34b8e3188e4
#
_entry.id   d322da57501406faeb24d34b8e3188e4
#
_cell.length_a   1.000
_cell.length_b   1.000
_cell.length_c   1.000
_cell.angle_alpha   90.00
_cell.angle_beta   90.00
_cell.angle_gamma   90.00
#
_symmetry.space_group_name_H-M   'P 1'
#
loop_
_entity.id
_entity.type
_entity.pdbx_description
1 polymer ?
#
loop_
_entity_poly.entity_id
_entity_poly.type
_entity_poly.pdbx_seq_one_letter_code
_entity_poly.pdbx_strand_id
1 'polypeptide(L)'
;MMKYAVIGAGVSGLSMAGMLLKKGHEVVVYEKDSRPGGLVKCAEVQGNLYHLVGGHVFNSRRQEVLDWFWSRFDRERDFVSARRRAVISLEGGAVVDYPIENHLDQFPEAVRSSIVHELLELYRNPPAEPSSLGEFFRNRFGKTLNDLYFTPYNNKVWRQDINGIAMDWLEDKLPMPTVAEILLNNIGRVNESAMVHSSFFYAKRGGSQFLADTLARGLKVRYRAEAADIRAQDGKWLVQGELFDRVVFTGNARQLADCFPGVDELRPFLPRISA
;
A
#
# COMPACT_ATOMS: atom_id res chain seq x y z
N MET A 1 -19.77 0.82 -28.10
CA MET A 1 -19.04 1.93 -27.46
C MET A 1 -19.89 2.41 -26.30
N MET A 2 -19.32 2.58 -25.12
CA MET A 2 -20.00 3.11 -23.92
C MET A 2 -19.28 4.37 -23.46
N LYS A 3 -20.00 5.21 -22.72
CA LYS A 3 -19.45 6.42 -22.10
C LYS A 3 -19.29 6.22 -20.60
N TYR A 4 -18.06 6.42 -20.09
CA TYR A 4 -17.69 6.20 -18.70
C TYR A 4 -17.32 7.51 -18.00
N ALA A 5 -17.82 7.70 -16.78
CA ALA A 5 -17.25 8.64 -15.83
C ALA A 5 -16.32 7.88 -14.89
N VAL A 6 -15.09 8.37 -14.73
CA VAL A 6 -14.14 7.87 -13.74
C VAL A 6 -13.95 8.94 -12.68
N ILE A 7 -14.21 8.59 -11.41
CA ILE A 7 -14.14 9.52 -10.29
C ILE A 7 -12.82 9.33 -9.56
N GLY A 8 -11.96 10.33 -9.62
CA GLY A 8 -10.62 10.37 -9.07
C GLY A 8 -9.53 10.16 -10.14
N ALA A 9 -8.58 11.10 -10.21
CA ALA A 9 -7.38 11.01 -11.05
C ALA A 9 -6.15 10.54 -10.27
N GLY A 10 -6.34 9.60 -9.36
CA GLY A 10 -5.25 8.79 -8.77
C GLY A 10 -4.76 7.73 -9.76
N VAL A 11 -3.71 6.98 -9.40
CA VAL A 11 -3.15 5.93 -10.27
C VAL A 11 -4.22 4.93 -10.71
N SER A 12 -5.12 4.51 -9.81
CA SER A 12 -6.20 3.57 -10.12
C SER A 12 -7.16 4.11 -11.17
N GLY A 13 -7.65 5.34 -11.00
CA GLY A 13 -8.60 5.96 -11.94
C GLY A 13 -7.98 6.23 -13.30
N LEU A 14 -6.76 6.75 -13.32
CA LEU A 14 -6.04 7.01 -14.58
C LEU A 14 -5.72 5.72 -15.34
N SER A 15 -5.30 4.65 -14.63
CA SER A 15 -5.07 3.35 -15.23
C SER A 15 -6.33 2.75 -15.84
N MET A 16 -7.45 2.79 -15.10
CA MET A 16 -8.74 2.33 -15.58
C MET A 16 -9.21 3.14 -16.78
N ALA A 17 -9.12 4.46 -16.72
CA ALA A 17 -9.49 5.34 -17.82
C ALA A 17 -8.68 5.03 -19.10
N GLY A 18 -7.37 4.83 -18.96
CA GLY A 18 -6.52 4.46 -20.09
C GLY A 18 -6.85 3.09 -20.68
N MET A 19 -7.20 2.12 -19.84
CA MET A 19 -7.63 0.78 -20.30
C MET A 19 -8.99 0.85 -21.03
N LEU A 20 -9.95 1.60 -20.51
CA LEU A 20 -11.25 1.79 -21.14
C LEU A 20 -11.15 2.53 -22.48
N LEU A 21 -10.32 3.57 -22.55
CA LEU A 21 -10.07 4.31 -23.79
C LEU A 21 -9.44 3.39 -24.85
N LYS A 22 -8.46 2.55 -24.46
CA LYS A 22 -7.84 1.57 -25.37
C LYS A 22 -8.83 0.52 -25.90
N LYS A 23 -9.91 0.25 -25.14
CA LYS A 23 -11.01 -0.63 -25.57
C LYS A 23 -12.06 0.07 -26.45
N GLY A 24 -11.85 1.33 -26.83
CA GLY A 24 -12.74 2.08 -27.70
C GLY A 24 -13.95 2.71 -26.99
N HIS A 25 -13.88 2.89 -25.69
CA HIS A 25 -14.91 3.58 -24.92
C HIS A 25 -14.62 5.09 -24.82
N GLU A 26 -15.67 5.92 -24.70
CA GLU A 26 -15.52 7.31 -24.30
C GLU A 26 -15.32 7.40 -22.79
N VAL A 27 -14.32 8.18 -22.34
CA VAL A 27 -14.00 8.29 -20.90
C VAL A 27 -13.79 9.73 -20.51
N VAL A 28 -14.42 10.16 -19.42
CA VAL A 28 -14.16 11.44 -18.75
C VAL A 28 -13.75 11.15 -17.32
N VAL A 29 -12.60 11.67 -16.91
CA VAL A 29 -12.10 11.58 -15.53
C VAL A 29 -12.44 12.88 -14.79
N TYR A 30 -13.00 12.76 -13.58
CA TYR A 30 -13.28 13.88 -12.69
C TYR A 30 -12.30 13.86 -11.52
N GLU A 31 -11.62 14.98 -11.28
CA GLU A 31 -10.65 15.15 -10.20
C GLU A 31 -10.94 16.43 -9.44
N LYS A 32 -11.09 16.34 -8.13
CA LYS A 32 -11.38 17.50 -7.28
C LYS A 32 -10.21 18.47 -7.17
N ASP A 33 -9.00 17.97 -7.25
CA ASP A 33 -7.80 18.79 -7.15
C ASP A 33 -7.44 19.43 -8.50
N SER A 34 -6.48 20.35 -8.47
CA SER A 34 -5.98 21.06 -9.67
C SER A 34 -5.04 20.23 -10.55
N ARG A 35 -4.64 19.04 -10.11
CA ARG A 35 -3.71 18.14 -10.79
C ARG A 35 -3.96 16.68 -10.41
N PRO A 36 -3.52 15.72 -11.25
CA PRO A 36 -3.69 14.30 -10.94
C PRO A 36 -2.74 13.85 -9.83
N GLY A 37 -2.94 12.62 -9.30
CA GLY A 37 -1.97 11.94 -8.47
C GLY A 37 -2.57 11.20 -7.28
N GLY A 38 -3.62 11.71 -6.64
CA GLY A 38 -4.15 11.07 -5.45
C GLY A 38 -3.05 10.85 -4.39
N LEU A 39 -2.83 9.62 -3.94
CA LEU A 39 -1.84 9.29 -2.92
C LEU A 39 -0.38 9.42 -3.40
N VAL A 40 -0.12 9.39 -4.72
CA VAL A 40 1.26 9.50 -5.24
C VAL A 40 1.71 10.94 -5.48
N LYS A 41 0.96 11.92 -5.02
CA LYS A 41 1.30 13.34 -5.19
C LYS A 41 2.62 13.71 -4.53
N CYS A 42 3.45 14.44 -5.26
CA CYS A 42 4.65 15.08 -4.75
C CYS A 42 4.53 16.60 -4.88
N ALA A 43 5.26 17.33 -4.06
CA ALA A 43 5.47 18.77 -4.18
C ALA A 43 6.97 19.06 -4.19
N GLU A 44 7.36 20.04 -5.01
CA GLU A 44 8.73 20.56 -5.00
C GLU A 44 8.73 21.89 -4.25
N VAL A 45 9.55 21.97 -3.22
CA VAL A 45 9.69 23.18 -2.39
C VAL A 45 11.18 23.45 -2.22
N GLN A 46 11.65 24.61 -2.66
CA GLN A 46 13.05 25.03 -2.58
C GLN A 46 14.03 23.98 -3.16
N GLY A 47 13.68 23.37 -4.29
CA GLY A 47 14.50 22.36 -4.96
C GLY A 47 14.47 20.97 -4.30
N ASN A 48 13.68 20.79 -3.26
CA ASN A 48 13.49 19.49 -2.60
C ASN A 48 12.15 18.89 -2.97
N LEU A 49 12.13 17.58 -3.25
CA LEU A 49 10.93 16.84 -3.57
C LEU A 49 10.32 16.23 -2.31
N TYR A 50 9.07 16.54 -2.05
CA TYR A 50 8.29 16.02 -0.92
C TYR A 50 7.17 15.12 -1.41
N HIS A 51 7.05 13.93 -0.85
CA HIS A 51 5.88 13.07 -0.98
C HIS A 51 4.81 13.54 0.00
N LEU A 52 3.62 13.92 -0.50
CA LEU A 52 2.58 14.52 0.36
C LEU A 52 1.86 13.51 1.26
N VAL A 53 1.82 12.25 0.87
CA VAL A 53 1.08 11.19 1.59
C VAL A 53 1.98 10.02 2.00
N GLY A 54 3.26 10.07 1.70
CA GLY A 54 4.24 9.02 1.96
C GLY A 54 4.99 8.62 0.71
N GLY A 55 6.14 7.97 0.88
CA GLY A 55 7.00 7.54 -0.22
C GLY A 55 6.36 6.40 -1.01
N HIS A 56 6.17 6.58 -2.29
CA HIS A 56 5.66 5.55 -3.20
C HIS A 56 6.73 5.14 -4.19
N VAL A 57 6.97 3.84 -4.29
CA VAL A 57 7.90 3.21 -5.22
C VAL A 57 7.17 2.16 -6.02
N PHE A 58 7.71 1.76 -7.17
CA PHE A 58 7.09 0.72 -7.98
C PHE A 58 7.85 -0.60 -7.84
N ASN A 59 7.10 -1.63 -7.52
CA ASN A 59 7.50 -3.02 -7.63
C ASN A 59 6.24 -3.90 -7.82
N SER A 60 6.38 -5.06 -8.44
CA SER A 60 5.32 -6.06 -8.54
C SER A 60 5.93 -7.45 -8.68
N ARG A 61 5.27 -8.47 -8.13
CA ARG A 61 5.57 -9.88 -8.38
C ARG A 61 4.78 -10.44 -9.56
N ARG A 62 3.73 -9.73 -9.98
CA ARG A 62 2.84 -10.17 -11.06
C ARG A 62 3.41 -9.71 -12.40
N GLN A 63 3.78 -10.66 -13.26
CA GLN A 63 4.37 -10.36 -14.56
C GLN A 63 3.43 -9.51 -15.42
N GLU A 64 2.13 -9.78 -15.42
CA GLU A 64 1.13 -9.00 -16.16
C GLU A 64 1.08 -7.52 -15.76
N VAL A 65 1.32 -7.21 -14.46
CA VAL A 65 1.40 -5.83 -13.97
C VAL A 65 2.70 -5.17 -14.43
N LEU A 66 3.81 -5.91 -14.39
CA LEU A 66 5.11 -5.43 -14.89
C LEU A 66 5.03 -5.11 -16.39
N ASP A 67 4.47 -6.02 -17.19
CA ASP A 67 4.32 -5.86 -18.64
C ASP A 67 3.45 -4.66 -18.98
N TRP A 68 2.30 -4.53 -18.28
CA TRP A 68 1.42 -3.38 -18.43
C TRP A 68 2.15 -2.09 -18.06
N PHE A 69 2.85 -2.05 -16.94
CA PHE A 69 3.56 -0.87 -16.46
C PHE A 69 4.65 -0.44 -17.45
N TRP A 70 5.52 -1.36 -17.85
CA TRP A 70 6.61 -1.07 -18.79
C TRP A 70 6.12 -0.82 -20.22
N SER A 71 4.89 -1.18 -20.56
CA SER A 71 4.26 -0.73 -21.81
C SER A 71 3.87 0.75 -21.81
N ARG A 72 3.84 1.39 -20.64
CA ARG A 72 3.46 2.81 -20.44
C ARG A 72 4.65 3.71 -20.11
N PHE A 73 5.68 3.13 -19.54
CA PHE A 73 6.84 3.84 -19.03
C PHE A 73 8.13 3.25 -19.61
N ASP A 74 9.07 4.11 -19.93
CA ASP A 74 10.41 3.70 -20.34
C ASP A 74 11.26 3.42 -19.11
N ARG A 75 11.60 2.14 -18.91
CA ARG A 75 12.31 1.67 -17.71
C ARG A 75 13.67 2.31 -17.55
N GLU A 76 14.44 2.38 -18.64
CA GLU A 76 15.82 2.84 -18.59
C GLU A 76 15.91 4.37 -18.58
N ARG A 77 15.09 5.03 -19.37
CA ARG A 77 15.06 6.49 -19.47
C ARG A 77 14.50 7.14 -18.20
N ASP A 78 13.40 6.62 -17.69
CA ASP A 78 12.57 7.33 -16.71
C ASP A 78 12.76 6.85 -15.28
N PHE A 79 13.36 5.64 -15.07
CA PHE A 79 13.47 5.04 -13.74
C PHE A 79 14.89 4.71 -13.33
N VAL A 80 15.13 4.69 -12.04
CA VAL A 80 16.28 4.10 -11.40
C VAL A 80 15.85 2.88 -10.61
N SER A 81 16.61 1.78 -10.73
CA SER A 81 16.48 0.64 -9.83
C SER A 81 17.27 0.91 -8.55
N ALA A 82 16.65 0.73 -7.43
CA ALA A 82 17.27 0.90 -6.13
C ALA A 82 17.03 -0.34 -5.27
N ARG A 83 17.99 -0.67 -4.41
CA ARG A 83 17.82 -1.68 -3.36
C ARG A 83 17.28 -0.99 -2.12
N ARG A 84 16.34 -1.64 -1.48
CA ARG A 84 15.87 -1.22 -0.16
C ARG A 84 17.03 -1.38 0.83
N ARG A 85 17.22 -0.36 1.63
CA ARG A 85 18.10 -0.40 2.80
C ARG A 85 17.31 0.18 3.96
N ALA A 86 16.86 -0.69 4.84
CA ALA A 86 16.06 -0.31 5.98
C ALA A 86 16.74 -0.77 7.26
N VAL A 87 16.66 0.06 8.27
CA VAL A 87 17.14 -0.25 9.62
C VAL A 87 16.04 0.06 10.63
N ILE A 88 16.10 -0.60 11.77
CA ILE A 88 15.20 -0.42 12.90
C ILE A 88 15.97 0.24 14.01
N SER A 89 15.53 1.42 14.42
CA SER A 89 16.04 2.08 15.61
C SER A 89 15.18 1.67 16.80
N LEU A 90 15.79 1.02 17.76
CA LEU A 90 15.16 0.56 18.99
C LEU A 90 15.25 1.64 20.08
N GLU A 91 14.39 1.53 21.09
CA GLU A 91 14.51 2.33 22.30
C GLU A 91 15.89 2.09 22.95
N GLY A 92 16.54 3.15 23.41
CA GLY A 92 17.92 3.08 23.90
C GLY A 92 19.00 3.30 22.83
N GLY A 93 18.62 3.53 21.55
CA GLY A 93 19.52 3.95 20.47
C GLY A 93 20.21 2.81 19.71
N ALA A 94 19.92 1.55 20.02
CA ALA A 94 20.42 0.43 19.24
C ALA A 94 19.78 0.42 17.85
N VAL A 95 20.58 0.08 16.84
CA VAL A 95 20.13 -0.02 15.43
C VAL A 95 20.34 -1.44 14.96
N VAL A 96 19.29 -2.04 14.41
CA VAL A 96 19.28 -3.40 13.86
C VAL A 96 18.81 -3.35 12.41
N ASP A 97 19.40 -4.15 11.53
CA ASP A 97 18.98 -4.27 10.15
C ASP A 97 17.58 -4.88 10.03
N TYR A 98 16.86 -4.50 8.98
CA TYR A 98 15.54 -5.05 8.66
C TYR A 98 15.69 -6.25 7.71
N PRO A 99 14.91 -7.31 7.93
CA PRO A 99 13.93 -7.52 8.99
C PRO A 99 14.57 -8.02 10.28
N ILE A 100 14.07 -7.55 11.40
CA ILE A 100 14.67 -7.74 12.73
C ILE A 100 14.87 -9.20 13.11
N GLU A 101 13.94 -10.07 12.71
CA GLU A 101 13.98 -11.51 13.00
C GLU A 101 15.11 -12.25 12.28
N ASN A 102 15.71 -11.66 11.24
CA ASN A 102 16.83 -12.26 10.50
C ASN A 102 18.20 -11.74 10.94
N HIS A 103 18.25 -10.82 11.91
CA HIS A 103 19.47 -10.14 12.34
C HIS A 103 19.68 -10.28 13.86
N LEU A 104 19.47 -11.49 14.39
CA LEU A 104 19.61 -11.77 15.82
C LEU A 104 21.05 -11.62 16.30
N ASP A 105 22.03 -11.74 15.41
CA ASP A 105 23.45 -11.53 15.68
C ASP A 105 23.79 -10.07 16.06
N GLN A 106 22.92 -9.11 15.72
CA GLN A 106 23.10 -7.69 16.03
C GLN A 106 22.59 -7.32 17.45
N PHE A 107 21.98 -8.26 18.17
CA PHE A 107 21.55 -8.04 19.55
C PHE A 107 22.63 -8.41 20.57
N PRO A 108 22.64 -7.76 21.75
CA PRO A 108 23.44 -8.20 22.88
C PRO A 108 23.16 -9.67 23.21
N GLU A 109 24.18 -10.39 23.70
CA GLU A 109 24.09 -11.83 23.94
C GLU A 109 22.90 -12.25 24.80
N ALA A 110 22.63 -11.52 25.88
CA ALA A 110 21.50 -11.82 26.78
C ALA A 110 20.14 -11.72 26.05
N VAL A 111 19.94 -10.66 25.23
CA VAL A 111 18.70 -10.45 24.47
C VAL A 111 18.58 -11.52 23.39
N ARG A 112 19.64 -11.77 22.63
CA ARG A 112 19.68 -12.80 21.60
C ARG A 112 19.36 -14.18 22.17
N SER A 113 19.97 -14.53 23.32
CA SER A 113 19.71 -15.80 24.00
C SER A 113 18.25 -15.94 24.39
N SER A 114 17.63 -14.88 24.94
CA SER A 114 16.19 -14.89 25.27
C SER A 114 15.33 -15.12 24.04
N ILE A 115 15.62 -14.41 22.94
CA ILE A 115 14.86 -14.57 21.67
C ILE A 115 14.96 -16.00 21.15
N VAL A 116 16.19 -16.57 21.12
CA VAL A 116 16.39 -17.93 20.61
C VAL A 116 15.67 -18.97 21.49
N HIS A 117 15.71 -18.84 22.82
CA HIS A 117 14.97 -19.73 23.72
C HIS A 117 13.46 -19.64 23.49
N GLU A 118 12.92 -18.45 23.35
CA GLU A 118 11.50 -18.24 23.07
C GLU A 118 11.09 -18.87 21.72
N LEU A 119 11.89 -18.68 20.68
CA LEU A 119 11.65 -19.29 19.36
C LEU A 119 11.70 -20.83 19.43
N LEU A 120 12.65 -21.40 20.15
CA LEU A 120 12.73 -22.85 20.34
C LEU A 120 11.54 -23.39 21.11
N GLU A 121 11.05 -22.65 22.11
CA GLU A 121 9.85 -23.03 22.86
C GLU A 121 8.60 -22.98 22.00
N LEU A 122 8.43 -21.94 21.18
CA LEU A 122 7.34 -21.83 20.20
C LEU A 122 7.39 -22.95 19.15
N TYR A 123 8.59 -23.40 18.77
CA TYR A 123 8.75 -24.52 17.83
C TYR A 123 8.31 -25.85 18.45
N ARG A 124 8.67 -26.09 19.73
CA ARG A 124 8.31 -27.32 20.47
C ARG A 124 6.85 -27.39 20.85
N ASN A 125 6.30 -26.25 21.24
CA ASN A 125 4.95 -26.07 21.77
C ASN A 125 4.22 -24.99 20.95
N PRO A 126 3.76 -25.31 19.73
CA PRO A 126 3.06 -24.33 18.90
C PRO A 126 1.80 -23.81 19.60
N PRO A 127 1.66 -22.48 19.73
CA PRO A 127 0.44 -21.89 20.31
C PRO A 127 -0.78 -22.11 19.42
N ALA A 128 -1.95 -21.87 19.98
CA ALA A 128 -3.22 -21.87 19.22
C ALA A 128 -3.22 -20.74 18.16
N GLU A 129 -4.15 -20.86 17.21
CA GLU A 129 -4.37 -19.82 16.20
C GLU A 129 -4.65 -18.46 16.88
N PRO A 130 -3.94 -17.41 16.45
CA PRO A 130 -4.07 -16.09 17.04
C PRO A 130 -5.42 -15.44 16.70
N SER A 131 -6.03 -14.77 17.65
CA SER A 131 -7.27 -14.01 17.47
C SER A 131 -7.05 -12.54 17.11
N SER A 132 -5.83 -12.05 17.28
CA SER A 132 -5.45 -10.66 17.04
C SER A 132 -4.06 -10.54 16.45
N LEU A 133 -3.78 -9.37 15.86
CA LEU A 133 -2.45 -9.06 15.32
C LEU A 133 -1.35 -9.10 16.40
N GLY A 134 -1.68 -8.66 17.62
CA GLY A 134 -0.74 -8.72 18.75
C GLY A 134 -0.40 -10.15 19.17
N GLU A 135 -1.40 -11.03 19.26
CA GLU A 135 -1.18 -12.46 19.50
C GLU A 135 -0.39 -13.11 18.38
N PHE A 136 -0.70 -12.76 17.11
CA PHE A 136 0.04 -13.25 15.95
C PHE A 136 1.54 -12.96 16.07
N PHE A 137 1.92 -11.72 16.34
CA PHE A 137 3.34 -11.38 16.47
C PHE A 137 4.01 -12.11 17.64
N ARG A 138 3.33 -12.20 18.79
CA ARG A 138 3.84 -12.93 19.95
C ARG A 138 4.01 -14.41 19.66
N ASN A 139 3.04 -15.03 19.04
CA ASN A 139 3.03 -16.45 18.70
C ASN A 139 4.04 -16.83 17.62
N ARG A 140 4.43 -15.86 16.79
CA ARG A 140 5.36 -16.06 15.66
C ARG A 140 6.80 -15.72 16.00
N PHE A 141 7.02 -14.63 16.73
CA PHE A 141 8.36 -14.07 16.94
C PHE A 141 8.84 -14.10 18.39
N GLY A 142 8.02 -14.58 19.30
CA GLY A 142 8.31 -14.60 20.72
C GLY A 142 8.05 -13.26 21.43
N LYS A 143 8.09 -13.32 22.76
CA LYS A 143 7.78 -12.17 23.62
C LYS A 143 8.79 -11.04 23.44
N THR A 144 10.08 -11.38 23.44
CA THR A 144 11.17 -10.37 23.42
C THR A 144 11.15 -9.54 22.15
N LEU A 145 11.08 -10.15 20.96
CA LEU A 145 10.98 -9.40 19.69
C LEU A 145 9.66 -8.65 19.58
N ASN A 146 8.56 -9.24 20.07
CA ASN A 146 7.27 -8.59 20.06
C ASN A 146 7.28 -7.30 20.89
N ASP A 147 7.82 -7.34 22.09
CA ASP A 147 7.86 -6.19 23.01
C ASP A 147 8.88 -5.13 22.58
N LEU A 148 10.01 -5.54 22.01
CA LEU A 148 11.03 -4.59 21.52
C LEU A 148 10.65 -3.88 20.23
N TYR A 149 9.92 -4.54 19.35
CA TYR A 149 9.70 -4.01 18.00
C TYR A 149 8.26 -4.13 17.50
N PHE A 150 7.70 -5.35 17.41
CA PHE A 150 6.44 -5.53 16.68
C PHE A 150 5.28 -4.78 17.32
N THR A 151 5.10 -4.86 18.62
CA THR A 151 4.05 -4.12 19.34
C THR A 151 4.24 -2.61 19.24
N PRO A 152 5.36 -2.00 19.67
CA PRO A 152 5.50 -0.55 19.65
C PRO A 152 5.47 0.03 18.23
N TYR A 153 6.08 -0.64 17.26
CA TYR A 153 6.05 -0.20 15.88
C TYR A 153 4.63 -0.22 15.29
N ASN A 154 3.91 -1.32 15.46
CA ASN A 154 2.58 -1.45 14.89
C ASN A 154 1.55 -0.57 15.59
N ASN A 155 1.62 -0.41 16.93
CA ASN A 155 0.77 0.54 17.66
C ASN A 155 0.97 1.98 17.13
N LYS A 156 2.21 2.35 16.82
CA LYS A 156 2.53 3.65 16.22
C LYS A 156 1.96 3.80 14.81
N VAL A 157 2.09 2.79 13.98
CA VAL A 157 1.62 2.79 12.58
C VAL A 157 0.09 2.83 12.53
N TRP A 158 -0.57 1.95 13.28
CA TRP A 158 -2.02 1.81 13.29
C TRP A 158 -2.73 2.84 14.18
N ARG A 159 -1.97 3.54 15.05
CA ARG A 159 -2.50 4.47 16.06
C ARG A 159 -3.59 3.88 16.96
N GLN A 160 -3.48 2.60 17.22
CA GLN A 160 -4.37 1.85 18.09
C GLN A 160 -3.64 0.61 18.63
N ASP A 161 -4.21 -0.01 19.67
CA ASP A 161 -3.71 -1.28 20.20
C ASP A 161 -3.90 -2.40 19.18
N ILE A 162 -2.81 -3.06 18.79
CA ILE A 162 -2.83 -4.16 17.83
C ILE A 162 -3.56 -5.41 18.34
N ASN A 163 -3.81 -5.52 19.64
CA ASN A 163 -4.65 -6.59 20.19
C ASN A 163 -6.12 -6.44 19.79
N GLY A 164 -6.55 -5.26 19.38
CA GLY A 164 -7.87 -5.00 18.82
C GLY A 164 -7.98 -5.15 17.30
N ILE A 165 -6.90 -5.49 16.61
CA ILE A 165 -6.88 -5.64 15.14
C ILE A 165 -7.11 -7.11 14.78
N ALA A 166 -8.17 -7.37 14.01
CA ALA A 166 -8.48 -8.69 13.46
C ALA A 166 -7.46 -9.15 12.42
N MET A 167 -7.40 -10.46 12.18
CA MET A 167 -6.40 -11.10 11.31
C MET A 167 -6.84 -11.28 9.85
N ASP A 168 -8.14 -11.18 9.57
CA ASP A 168 -8.76 -11.54 8.28
C ASP A 168 -8.16 -10.85 7.05
N TRP A 169 -7.52 -9.71 7.24
CA TRP A 169 -6.91 -8.92 6.17
C TRP A 169 -5.43 -9.24 5.88
N LEU A 170 -4.81 -10.08 6.73
CA LEU A 170 -3.35 -10.35 6.68
C LEU A 170 -2.95 -11.35 5.61
N GLU A 171 -3.88 -12.17 5.12
CA GLU A 171 -3.59 -13.19 4.13
C GLU A 171 -2.73 -12.63 2.99
N ASP A 172 -1.57 -13.25 2.76
CA ASP A 172 -0.59 -12.93 1.72
C ASP A 172 0.05 -11.51 1.76
N LYS A 173 -0.23 -10.69 2.76
CA LYS A 173 0.26 -9.31 2.81
C LYS A 173 1.55 -9.13 3.62
N LEU A 174 1.77 -9.96 4.60
CA LEU A 174 3.00 -9.95 5.39
C LEU A 174 3.85 -11.19 5.09
N PRO A 175 5.18 -11.06 5.05
CA PRO A 175 6.06 -12.23 5.13
C PRO A 175 5.75 -12.98 6.41
N MET A 176 5.47 -14.25 6.30
CA MET A 176 5.06 -15.11 7.41
C MET A 176 6.10 -16.23 7.62
N PRO A 177 7.35 -15.91 7.99
CA PRO A 177 8.35 -16.94 8.18
C PRO A 177 7.93 -17.86 9.34
N THR A 178 8.12 -19.15 9.18
CA THR A 178 8.01 -20.10 10.29
C THR A 178 9.15 -19.89 11.28
N VAL A 179 8.98 -20.36 12.51
CA VAL A 179 10.05 -20.31 13.51
C VAL A 179 11.33 -21.02 13.00
N ALA A 180 11.16 -22.15 12.31
CA ALA A 180 12.28 -22.87 11.70
C ALA A 180 13.01 -22.03 10.64
N GLU A 181 12.26 -21.34 9.77
CA GLU A 181 12.85 -20.44 8.77
C GLU A 181 13.60 -19.27 9.41
N ILE A 182 13.06 -18.67 10.49
CA ILE A 182 13.76 -17.61 11.24
C ILE A 182 15.11 -18.12 11.75
N LEU A 183 15.14 -19.29 12.39
CA LEU A 183 16.38 -19.88 12.92
C LEU A 183 17.36 -20.22 11.79
N LEU A 184 16.89 -20.84 10.72
CA LEU A 184 17.73 -21.19 9.56
C LEU A 184 18.29 -19.95 8.85
N ASN A 185 17.48 -18.89 8.72
CA ASN A 185 17.93 -17.64 8.11
C ASN A 185 19.07 -16.99 8.92
N ASN A 186 18.98 -17.02 10.24
CA ASN A 186 20.05 -16.51 11.10
C ASN A 186 21.34 -17.37 11.03
N ILE A 187 21.21 -18.70 10.98
CA ILE A 187 22.35 -19.62 10.81
C ILE A 187 22.99 -19.45 9.43
N GLY A 188 22.16 -19.38 8.38
CA GLY A 188 22.59 -19.25 6.99
C GLY A 188 22.99 -17.83 6.59
N ARG A 189 22.81 -16.83 7.46
CA ARG A 189 23.01 -15.39 7.16
C ARG A 189 22.32 -14.98 5.85
N VAL A 190 21.03 -15.36 5.73
CA VAL A 190 20.24 -15.07 4.54
C VAL A 190 20.00 -13.56 4.45
N ASN A 191 20.57 -12.93 3.44
CA ASN A 191 20.44 -11.50 3.19
C ASN A 191 19.03 -11.11 2.68
N GLU A 192 18.65 -9.86 2.90
CA GLU A 192 17.40 -9.20 2.49
C GLU A 192 17.08 -9.35 0.97
N SER A 193 18.07 -9.76 0.15
CA SER A 193 17.91 -9.94 -1.31
C SER A 193 16.82 -10.95 -1.71
N ALA A 194 16.45 -11.86 -0.82
CA ALA A 194 15.37 -12.83 -1.04
C ALA A 194 13.97 -12.27 -0.71
N MET A 195 13.88 -11.04 -0.16
CA MET A 195 12.61 -10.47 0.26
C MET A 195 11.85 -9.75 -0.86
N VAL A 196 10.52 -9.70 -0.71
CA VAL A 196 9.54 -9.20 -1.70
C VAL A 196 9.81 -7.78 -2.18
N HIS A 197 10.40 -6.96 -1.36
CA HIS A 197 10.64 -5.54 -1.62
C HIS A 197 12.12 -5.17 -1.48
N SER A 198 13.02 -6.13 -1.72
CA SER A 198 14.47 -5.91 -1.67
C SER A 198 14.96 -4.90 -2.72
N SER A 199 14.23 -4.75 -3.82
CA SER A 199 14.49 -3.78 -4.86
C SER A 199 13.20 -3.15 -5.36
N PHE A 200 13.29 -1.94 -5.88
CA PHE A 200 12.17 -1.19 -6.42
C PHE A 200 12.63 -0.24 -7.53
N PHE A 201 11.67 0.28 -8.28
CA PHE A 201 11.89 1.31 -9.27
C PHE A 201 11.34 2.64 -8.78
N TYR A 202 12.12 3.68 -8.96
CA TYR A 202 11.75 5.05 -8.61
C TYR A 202 11.97 5.97 -9.80
N ALA A 203 11.05 6.90 -10.04
CA ALA A 203 11.16 7.84 -11.16
C ALA A 203 12.34 8.80 -10.94
N LYS A 204 13.19 8.97 -11.96
CA LYS A 204 14.37 9.83 -11.93
C LYS A 204 14.02 11.31 -11.75
N ARG A 205 12.81 11.72 -12.14
CA ARG A 205 12.34 13.10 -12.07
C ARG A 205 10.90 13.14 -11.57
N GLY A 206 10.56 14.15 -10.78
CA GLY A 206 9.20 14.39 -10.27
C GLY A 206 8.68 13.34 -9.27
N GLY A 207 9.51 12.39 -8.87
CA GLY A 207 9.14 11.33 -7.94
C GLY A 207 7.94 10.52 -8.42
N SER A 208 7.10 10.06 -7.49
CA SER A 208 5.90 9.29 -7.83
C SER A 208 4.82 10.11 -8.58
N GLN A 209 4.86 11.45 -8.53
CA GLN A 209 3.99 12.32 -9.32
C GLN A 209 4.12 12.05 -10.83
N PHE A 210 5.34 11.75 -11.29
CA PHE A 210 5.61 11.41 -12.69
C PHE A 210 4.71 10.29 -13.23
N LEU A 211 4.34 9.32 -12.38
CA LEU A 211 3.45 8.23 -12.76
C LEU A 211 2.07 8.76 -13.14
N ALA A 212 1.50 9.59 -12.28
CA ALA A 212 0.17 10.16 -12.50
C ALA A 212 0.15 11.10 -13.70
N ASP A 213 1.16 11.97 -13.82
CA ASP A 213 1.25 12.91 -14.94
C ASP A 213 1.37 12.16 -16.28
N THR A 214 2.12 11.05 -16.32
CA THR A 214 2.25 10.24 -17.52
C THR A 214 0.98 9.48 -17.85
N LEU A 215 0.32 8.89 -16.86
CA LEU A 215 -0.94 8.17 -17.05
C LEU A 215 -2.10 9.09 -17.46
N ALA A 216 -2.07 10.36 -17.08
CA ALA A 216 -3.08 11.35 -17.46
C ALA A 216 -2.97 11.82 -18.90
N ARG A 217 -1.81 11.60 -19.57
CA ARG A 217 -1.61 12.05 -20.95
C ARG A 217 -2.60 11.40 -21.91
N GLY A 218 -3.25 12.24 -22.70
CA GLY A 218 -4.25 11.79 -23.69
C GLY A 218 -5.61 11.42 -23.09
N LEU A 219 -5.81 11.53 -21.78
CA LEU A 219 -7.11 11.38 -21.14
C LEU A 219 -7.83 12.73 -21.03
N LYS A 220 -9.16 12.70 -21.14
CA LYS A 220 -10.02 13.85 -20.85
C LYS A 220 -10.23 13.94 -19.34
N VAL A 221 -9.40 14.74 -18.66
CA VAL A 221 -9.48 14.96 -17.22
C VAL A 221 -10.06 16.35 -16.94
N ARG A 222 -11.08 16.38 -16.10
CA ARG A 222 -11.67 17.63 -15.57
C ARG A 222 -11.13 17.82 -14.17
N TYR A 223 -10.23 18.77 -14.01
CA TYR A 223 -9.67 19.17 -12.72
C TYR A 223 -10.57 20.18 -12.02
N ARG A 224 -10.42 20.31 -10.70
CA ARG A 224 -11.26 21.16 -9.82
C ARG A 224 -12.73 20.82 -9.98
N ALA A 225 -13.03 19.58 -10.26
CA ALA A 225 -14.36 19.04 -10.53
C ALA A 225 -14.64 17.91 -9.54
N GLU A 226 -15.10 18.26 -8.36
CA GLU A 226 -15.54 17.29 -7.36
C GLU A 226 -16.85 16.66 -7.83
N ALA A 227 -16.84 15.36 -8.07
CA ALA A 227 -18.03 14.63 -8.46
C ALA A 227 -18.81 14.21 -7.22
N ALA A 228 -19.62 15.12 -6.72
CA ALA A 228 -20.68 14.86 -5.75
C ALA A 228 -22.02 14.66 -6.47
N ASP A 229 -22.98 14.04 -5.79
CA ASP A 229 -24.35 13.91 -6.28
C ASP A 229 -24.47 13.11 -7.60
N ILE A 230 -23.89 11.92 -7.61
CA ILE A 230 -23.96 10.98 -8.73
C ILE A 230 -25.30 10.25 -8.65
N ARG A 231 -26.19 10.42 -9.61
CA ARG A 231 -27.56 9.89 -9.56
C ARG A 231 -27.85 8.98 -10.76
N ALA A 232 -28.65 7.96 -10.51
CA ALA A 232 -29.24 7.18 -11.60
C ALA A 232 -30.35 8.00 -12.27
N GLN A 233 -30.35 8.06 -13.61
CA GLN A 233 -31.35 8.73 -14.42
C GLN A 233 -31.53 7.96 -15.74
N ASP A 234 -32.75 7.50 -16.02
CA ASP A 234 -33.14 6.84 -17.27
C ASP A 234 -32.18 5.70 -17.70
N GLY A 235 -31.79 4.85 -16.74
CA GLY A 235 -30.86 3.73 -16.96
C GLY A 235 -29.39 4.13 -17.15
N LYS A 236 -29.07 5.41 -16.98
CA LYS A 236 -27.72 5.99 -17.01
C LYS A 236 -27.37 6.65 -15.68
N TRP A 237 -26.19 7.23 -15.61
CA TRP A 237 -25.68 7.96 -14.46
C TRP A 237 -25.49 9.43 -14.82
N LEU A 238 -26.11 10.30 -14.07
CA LEU A 238 -25.89 11.75 -14.15
C LEU A 238 -24.72 12.12 -13.26
N VAL A 239 -23.65 12.68 -13.83
CA VAL A 239 -22.45 13.15 -13.13
C VAL A 239 -22.13 14.56 -13.60
N GLN A 240 -22.18 15.54 -12.71
CA GLN A 240 -21.88 16.95 -13.05
C GLN A 240 -22.68 17.44 -14.28
N GLY A 241 -23.96 17.08 -14.36
CA GLY A 241 -24.87 17.52 -15.47
C GLY A 241 -24.67 16.75 -16.77
N GLU A 242 -23.84 15.72 -16.84
CA GLU A 242 -23.58 14.93 -18.04
C GLU A 242 -23.95 13.45 -17.81
N LEU A 243 -24.58 12.81 -18.79
CA LEU A 243 -25.03 11.42 -18.71
C LEU A 243 -23.94 10.44 -19.16
N PHE A 244 -23.78 9.38 -18.38
CA PHE A 244 -22.81 8.28 -18.59
C PHE A 244 -23.50 6.93 -18.53
N ASP A 245 -23.01 5.98 -19.31
CA ASP A 245 -23.51 4.61 -19.27
C ASP A 245 -23.02 3.86 -18.00
N ARG A 246 -21.83 4.22 -17.50
CA ARG A 246 -21.22 3.63 -16.30
C ARG A 246 -20.40 4.66 -15.53
N VAL A 247 -20.29 4.43 -14.23
CA VAL A 247 -19.40 5.19 -13.32
C VAL A 247 -18.41 4.23 -12.69
N VAL A 248 -17.14 4.63 -12.66
CA VAL A 248 -16.07 3.93 -11.93
C VAL A 248 -15.60 4.87 -10.83
N PHE A 249 -15.85 4.49 -9.58
CA PHE A 249 -15.41 5.27 -8.43
C PHE A 249 -14.05 4.76 -7.94
N THR A 250 -13.07 5.63 -7.91
CA THR A 250 -11.70 5.34 -7.41
C THR A 250 -11.25 6.34 -6.33
N GLY A 251 -12.21 7.05 -5.74
CA GLY A 251 -12.01 7.96 -4.62
C GLY A 251 -11.90 7.21 -3.29
N ASN A 252 -11.96 7.96 -2.21
CA ASN A 252 -11.98 7.38 -0.87
C ASN A 252 -13.32 6.64 -0.65
N ALA A 253 -13.26 5.33 -0.36
CA ALA A 253 -14.46 4.50 -0.15
C ALA A 253 -15.38 5.05 0.95
N ARG A 254 -14.86 5.76 1.97
CA ARG A 254 -15.67 6.42 3.00
C ARG A 254 -16.61 7.48 2.44
N GLN A 255 -16.24 8.11 1.34
CA GLN A 255 -17.04 9.15 0.68
C GLN A 255 -18.05 8.59 -0.33
N LEU A 256 -18.07 7.26 -0.52
CA LEU A 256 -18.92 6.63 -1.53
C LEU A 256 -20.40 6.96 -1.33
N ALA A 257 -20.92 6.83 -0.11
CA ALA A 257 -22.32 7.12 0.18
C ALA A 257 -22.68 8.61 0.05
N ASP A 258 -21.70 9.51 0.24
CA ASP A 258 -21.91 10.95 0.05
C ASP A 258 -21.93 11.31 -1.44
N CYS A 259 -21.18 10.59 -2.26
CA CYS A 259 -21.14 10.78 -3.70
C CYS A 259 -22.36 10.18 -4.43
N PHE A 260 -22.95 9.12 -3.86
CA PHE A 260 -24.06 8.38 -4.47
C PHE A 260 -25.30 8.40 -3.55
N PRO A 261 -26.14 9.42 -3.60
CA PRO A 261 -27.41 9.43 -2.89
C PRO A 261 -28.27 8.23 -3.30
N GLY A 262 -28.75 7.46 -2.33
CA GLY A 262 -29.51 6.23 -2.56
C GLY A 262 -28.73 4.93 -2.48
N VAL A 263 -27.43 4.97 -2.15
CA VAL A 263 -26.61 3.79 -1.79
C VAL A 263 -26.52 3.68 -0.26
N ASP A 264 -27.67 3.88 0.41
CA ASP A 264 -27.72 3.90 1.89
C ASP A 264 -27.37 2.55 2.51
N GLU A 265 -27.54 1.45 1.78
CA GLU A 265 -27.18 0.09 2.19
C GLU A 265 -25.69 -0.05 2.59
N LEU A 266 -24.82 0.79 2.03
CA LEU A 266 -23.39 0.78 2.37
C LEU A 266 -23.05 1.59 3.62
N ARG A 267 -23.91 2.53 4.05
CA ARG A 267 -23.65 3.42 5.21
C ARG A 267 -23.27 2.68 6.50
N PRO A 268 -23.90 1.53 6.86
CA PRO A 268 -23.52 0.81 8.07
C PRO A 268 -22.10 0.22 8.05
N PHE A 269 -21.53 0.02 6.86
CA PHE A 269 -20.18 -0.58 6.68
C PHE A 269 -19.08 0.47 6.60
N LEU A 270 -19.38 1.71 6.21
CA LEU A 270 -18.39 2.77 6.01
C LEU A 270 -17.60 3.15 7.27
N PRO A 271 -18.19 3.21 8.48
CA PRO A 271 -17.45 3.48 9.71
C PRO A 271 -16.40 2.41 10.05
N ARG A 272 -16.57 1.18 9.53
CA ARG A 272 -15.63 0.06 9.74
C ARG A 272 -14.41 0.13 8.81
N ILE A 273 -14.45 0.99 7.81
CA ILE A 273 -13.29 1.25 6.96
C ILE A 273 -12.38 2.19 7.75
N SER A 274 -11.37 1.62 8.41
CA SER A 274 -10.36 2.40 9.12
C SER A 274 -9.54 3.27 8.15
N ALA A 275 -9.09 4.41 8.65
CA ALA A 275 -8.32 5.37 7.85
C ALA A 275 -6.92 4.85 7.59
#